data_1ec67802497dc175a3a0ad6f63d77f09
#
_entry.id   1ec67802497dc175a3a0ad6f63d77f09
#
_cell.length_a   1.000
_cell.length_b   1.000
_cell.length_c   1.000
_cell.angle_alpha   90.00
_cell.angle_beta   90.00
_cell.angle_gamma   90.00
#
_symmetry.space_group_name_H-M   'P 1'
#
loop_
_entity.id
_entity.type
_entity.pdbx_description
1 polymer ?
#
loop_
_entity_poly.entity_id
_entity_poly.type
_entity_poly.pdbx_seq_one_letter_code
_entity_poly.pdbx_strand_id
1 'polypeptide(L)'
;MTNLTPNSSFSVTLRLQIPNRVGMLASVTQAIALTGGNLGQIDLIEQSRQESTRDITVDAASTEHAETIVQAVKELPDIQVIDVYDRTFNLHRGGKISIVSRIPLKSVSDLAMAYTPGVGRICKAIAENPEEVYNLTIKQNTVAIVTDGSAVLGLGNLGPAAALPVMEGKAMLFKEFAGLDAFPICLDTQNTDEIVKAVKNIAPVFGGVNLEDIAAPRCFEIEKRLRAELNIPIFHDDQHGTAIVTLAALFNSLKLIQKSIADIRIVINGAGAAGIAIARLLRKAGAETILMCDSKGIISTNRPDLTAEKLEFAVKAQGTLAGAVQGADVFIGVSAPGVLTPEMVQGMTKDAIVFAMANPIPEIQPELVPKNVTVMATGRSDYPNQINNVLAFPGVFRGALDCRARTITTNMCLQAASAIASLVKPADLNREHIIPSVFDKRVATAVAAAVQQAAREEGIAQN
;
A
#
# COMPACT_ATOMS: atom_id res chain seq x y z
N MET A 1 3.35 4.66 -26.69
CA MET A 1 3.71 5.35 -25.43
C MET A 1 2.40 5.61 -24.71
N THR A 2 2.18 4.98 -23.59
CA THR A 2 0.99 5.25 -22.76
C THR A 2 1.10 6.67 -22.23
N ASN A 3 0.19 7.56 -22.62
CA ASN A 3 0.10 8.90 -22.07
C ASN A 3 -0.27 8.80 -20.60
N LEU A 4 0.74 8.80 -19.72
CA LEU A 4 0.52 9.01 -18.30
C LEU A 4 -0.01 10.43 -18.11
N THR A 5 -1.06 10.61 -17.34
CA THR A 5 -1.57 11.93 -16.98
C THR A 5 -0.63 12.61 -15.97
N PRO A 6 -0.41 13.93 -16.09
CA PRO A 6 0.33 14.68 -15.07
C PRO A 6 -0.25 14.48 -13.68
N ASN A 7 0.62 14.20 -12.68
CA ASN A 7 0.23 13.98 -11.31
C ASN A 7 1.31 14.45 -10.33
N SER A 8 0.96 14.56 -9.06
CA SER A 8 1.84 15.12 -8.02
C SER A 8 3.09 14.27 -7.71
N SER A 9 3.17 13.01 -8.18
CA SER A 9 4.37 12.18 -7.98
C SER A 9 5.57 12.66 -8.80
N PHE A 10 5.32 13.38 -9.91
CA PHE A 10 6.32 13.97 -10.78
C PHE A 10 6.25 15.51 -10.76
N SER A 11 5.90 16.08 -9.59
CA SER A 11 5.72 17.52 -9.44
C SER A 11 7.07 18.21 -9.23
N VAL A 12 7.30 19.25 -10.02
CA VAL A 12 8.48 20.13 -9.89
C VAL A 12 8.06 21.55 -9.56
N THR A 13 8.88 22.27 -8.81
CA THR A 13 8.73 23.71 -8.60
C THR A 13 9.88 24.43 -9.29
N LEU A 14 9.53 25.29 -10.22
CA LEU A 14 10.44 26.15 -10.96
C LEU A 14 10.56 27.48 -10.22
N ARG A 15 11.76 27.84 -9.74
CA ARG A 15 12.03 29.19 -9.27
C ARG A 15 12.52 30.03 -10.43
N LEU A 16 11.72 31.00 -10.80
CA LEU A 16 11.94 31.85 -11.99
C LEU A 16 12.14 33.33 -11.62
N GLN A 17 13.12 33.94 -12.25
CA GLN A 17 13.23 35.39 -12.31
C GLN A 17 12.58 35.88 -13.62
N ILE A 18 11.54 36.66 -13.49
CA ILE A 18 10.67 37.08 -14.59
C ILE A 18 10.64 38.59 -14.64
N PRO A 19 10.88 39.25 -15.81
CA PRO A 19 10.71 40.69 -15.95
C PRO A 19 9.30 41.15 -15.53
N ASN A 20 9.23 42.20 -14.73
CA ASN A 20 7.94 42.71 -14.24
C ASN A 20 7.23 43.51 -15.32
N ARG A 21 6.83 42.84 -16.40
CA ARG A 21 6.12 43.41 -17.57
C ARG A 21 4.87 42.58 -17.86
N VAL A 22 3.86 43.26 -18.39
CA VAL A 22 2.60 42.59 -18.82
C VAL A 22 2.90 41.48 -19.83
N GLY A 23 2.29 40.30 -19.65
CA GLY A 23 2.42 39.18 -20.56
C GLY A 23 3.52 38.16 -20.20
N MET A 24 4.54 38.55 -19.42
CA MET A 24 5.68 37.64 -19.14
C MET A 24 5.29 36.38 -18.38
N LEU A 25 4.42 36.46 -17.37
CA LEU A 25 3.89 35.29 -16.69
C LEU A 25 3.02 34.45 -17.62
N ALA A 26 2.26 35.04 -18.51
CA ALA A 26 1.47 34.36 -19.51
C ALA A 26 2.33 33.51 -20.46
N SER A 27 3.50 34.03 -20.87
CA SER A 27 4.45 33.24 -21.71
C SER A 27 4.95 31.99 -21.00
N VAL A 28 5.24 32.09 -19.69
CA VAL A 28 5.65 30.92 -18.88
C VAL A 28 4.54 29.90 -18.81
N THR A 29 3.32 30.32 -18.44
CA THR A 29 2.19 29.40 -18.33
C THR A 29 1.82 28.78 -19.67
N GLN A 30 1.97 29.48 -20.76
CA GLN A 30 1.76 28.99 -22.13
C GLN A 30 2.80 27.89 -22.50
N ALA A 31 4.09 28.13 -22.19
CA ALA A 31 5.14 27.14 -22.45
C ALA A 31 4.87 25.83 -21.67
N ILE A 32 4.48 25.93 -20.40
CA ILE A 32 4.08 24.78 -19.59
C ILE A 32 2.87 24.05 -20.22
N ALA A 33 1.85 24.78 -20.62
CA ALA A 33 0.64 24.20 -21.22
C ALA A 33 0.93 23.51 -22.56
N LEU A 34 1.79 24.08 -23.41
CA LEU A 34 2.18 23.51 -24.71
C LEU A 34 2.96 22.20 -24.57
N THR A 35 3.66 22.00 -23.48
CA THR A 35 4.33 20.73 -23.17
C THR A 35 3.40 19.70 -22.51
N GLY A 36 2.16 20.08 -22.18
CA GLY A 36 1.20 19.19 -21.50
C GLY A 36 1.36 19.15 -19.98
N GLY A 37 2.16 20.03 -19.38
CA GLY A 37 2.31 20.16 -17.92
C GLY A 37 1.03 20.71 -17.29
N ASN A 38 0.64 20.15 -16.12
CA ASN A 38 -0.49 20.65 -15.35
C ASN A 38 -0.02 21.69 -14.33
N LEU A 39 -0.47 22.94 -14.50
CA LEU A 39 -0.05 24.08 -13.68
C LEU A 39 -0.72 23.99 -12.30
N GLY A 40 0.10 24.02 -11.25
CA GLY A 40 -0.33 24.07 -9.86
C GLY A 40 -0.24 25.47 -9.26
N GLN A 41 0.37 25.57 -8.07
CA GLN A 41 0.51 26.84 -7.32
C GLN A 41 1.52 27.78 -7.96
N ILE A 42 1.25 29.09 -7.90
CA ILE A 42 2.16 30.15 -8.32
C ILE A 42 2.34 31.11 -7.14
N ASP A 43 3.53 31.14 -6.57
CA ASP A 43 3.87 31.99 -5.44
C ASP A 43 4.76 33.17 -5.88
N LEU A 44 4.46 34.36 -5.39
CA LEU A 44 5.33 35.51 -5.52
C LEU A 44 6.30 35.50 -4.32
N ILE A 45 7.59 35.29 -4.59
CA ILE A 45 8.64 35.29 -3.57
C ILE A 45 9.18 36.67 -3.32
N GLU A 46 9.49 37.41 -4.42
CA GLU A 46 10.03 38.76 -4.37
C GLU A 46 9.57 39.55 -5.60
N GLN A 47 9.39 40.83 -5.45
CA GLN A 47 9.04 41.74 -6.56
C GLN A 47 9.75 43.09 -6.45
N SER A 48 10.35 43.49 -7.53
CA SER A 48 10.88 44.83 -7.75
C SER A 48 10.12 45.52 -8.88
N ARG A 49 10.53 46.78 -9.21
CA ARG A 49 9.97 47.45 -10.38
C ARG A 49 10.40 46.83 -11.71
N GLN A 50 11.55 46.15 -11.74
CA GLN A 50 12.13 45.59 -12.96
C GLN A 50 11.83 44.12 -13.14
N GLU A 51 11.76 43.35 -12.06
CA GLU A 51 11.63 41.87 -12.07
C GLU A 51 10.86 41.33 -10.87
N SER A 52 10.39 40.11 -11.00
CA SER A 52 9.78 39.35 -9.90
C SER A 52 10.36 37.95 -9.87
N THR A 53 10.61 37.43 -8.66
CA THR A 53 10.96 36.02 -8.42
C THR A 53 9.69 35.27 -8.05
N ARG A 54 9.41 34.17 -8.76
CA ARG A 54 8.23 33.36 -8.54
C ARG A 54 8.60 31.91 -8.45
N ASP A 55 7.91 31.19 -7.57
CA ASP A 55 7.87 29.72 -7.55
C ASP A 55 6.61 29.24 -8.28
N ILE A 56 6.80 28.41 -9.30
CA ILE A 56 5.71 27.85 -10.10
C ILE A 56 5.77 26.36 -9.99
N THR A 57 4.73 25.75 -9.39
CA THR A 57 4.59 24.31 -9.28
C THR A 57 3.91 23.74 -10.52
N VAL A 58 4.47 22.68 -11.09
CA VAL A 58 3.94 22.00 -12.27
C VAL A 58 3.95 20.50 -12.04
N ASP A 59 2.82 19.84 -12.26
CA ASP A 59 2.76 18.38 -12.27
C ASP A 59 3.07 17.87 -13.68
N ALA A 60 3.92 16.86 -13.76
CA ALA A 60 4.33 16.17 -14.97
C ALA A 60 3.79 14.73 -15.00
N ALA A 61 3.88 14.08 -16.16
CA ALA A 61 3.46 12.70 -16.35
C ALA A 61 4.58 11.67 -16.08
N SER A 62 5.85 12.13 -16.13
CA SER A 62 7.06 11.33 -15.85
C SER A 62 8.23 12.28 -15.54
N THR A 63 9.37 11.70 -15.15
CA THR A 63 10.62 12.45 -14.95
C THR A 63 11.07 13.12 -16.24
N GLU A 64 11.05 12.42 -17.37
CA GLU A 64 11.44 12.95 -18.68
C GLU A 64 10.48 14.05 -19.15
N HIS A 65 9.20 13.93 -18.81
CA HIS A 65 8.22 14.99 -19.08
C HIS A 65 8.50 16.24 -18.24
N ALA A 66 8.87 16.10 -16.97
CA ALA A 66 9.28 17.21 -16.12
C ALA A 66 10.52 17.93 -16.68
N GLU A 67 11.52 17.17 -17.16
CA GLU A 67 12.70 17.74 -17.85
C GLU A 67 12.31 18.50 -19.10
N THR A 68 11.37 17.99 -19.91
CA THR A 68 10.85 18.66 -21.12
C THR A 68 10.19 19.99 -20.77
N ILE A 69 9.36 20.04 -19.72
CA ILE A 69 8.71 21.26 -19.22
C ILE A 69 9.76 22.30 -18.78
N VAL A 70 10.74 21.85 -17.98
CA VAL A 70 11.85 22.73 -17.51
C VAL A 70 12.60 23.32 -18.69
N GLN A 71 12.92 22.50 -19.70
CA GLN A 71 13.65 22.94 -20.87
C GLN A 71 12.84 23.97 -21.68
N ALA A 72 11.55 23.75 -21.90
CA ALA A 72 10.68 24.68 -22.61
C ALA A 72 10.60 26.06 -21.91
N VAL A 73 10.62 26.08 -20.57
CA VAL A 73 10.66 27.36 -19.82
C VAL A 73 12.04 28.02 -19.90
N LYS A 74 13.16 27.27 -19.89
CA LYS A 74 14.51 27.80 -20.07
C LYS A 74 14.73 28.44 -21.43
N GLU A 75 14.01 28.03 -22.46
CA GLU A 75 14.11 28.56 -23.82
C GLU A 75 13.34 29.87 -24.01
N LEU A 76 12.54 30.32 -23.03
CA LEU A 76 11.83 31.55 -23.12
C LEU A 76 12.80 32.76 -23.01
N PRO A 77 12.69 33.76 -23.90
CA PRO A 77 13.50 34.98 -23.84
C PRO A 77 13.19 35.75 -22.54
N ASP A 78 14.21 36.31 -21.96
CA ASP A 78 14.14 37.15 -20.76
C ASP A 78 13.68 36.43 -19.46
N ILE A 79 13.47 35.13 -19.48
CA ILE A 79 13.13 34.33 -18.30
C ILE A 79 14.39 33.62 -17.83
N GLN A 80 14.73 33.73 -16.55
CA GLN A 80 15.81 33.00 -15.94
C GLN A 80 15.27 31.96 -14.99
N VAL A 81 15.61 30.68 -15.21
CA VAL A 81 15.36 29.59 -14.26
C VAL A 81 16.48 29.64 -13.23
N ILE A 82 16.16 30.13 -12.02
CA ILE A 82 17.11 30.21 -10.89
C ILE A 82 17.38 28.82 -10.31
N ASP A 83 16.31 28.07 -10.10
CA ASP A 83 16.39 26.73 -9.51
C ASP A 83 15.20 25.87 -9.91
N VAL A 84 15.37 24.54 -9.79
CA VAL A 84 14.34 23.54 -10.05
C VAL A 84 14.31 22.56 -8.89
N TYR A 85 13.19 22.49 -8.20
CA TYR A 85 13.01 21.60 -7.06
C TYR A 85 12.07 20.46 -7.43
N ASP A 86 12.57 19.24 -7.40
CA ASP A 86 11.69 18.06 -7.39
C ASP A 86 11.03 17.94 -6.00
N ARG A 87 9.70 18.03 -5.97
CA ARG A 87 8.93 18.07 -4.72
C ARG A 87 8.97 16.72 -4.00
N THR A 88 8.98 15.63 -4.75
CA THR A 88 9.07 14.27 -4.18
C THR A 88 10.44 14.07 -3.51
N PHE A 89 11.53 14.41 -4.18
CA PHE A 89 12.87 14.36 -3.59
C PHE A 89 13.01 15.28 -2.37
N ASN A 90 12.47 16.50 -2.45
CA ASN A 90 12.51 17.42 -1.31
C ASN A 90 11.77 16.89 -0.08
N LEU A 91 10.61 16.25 -0.27
CA LEU A 91 9.85 15.63 0.82
C LEU A 91 10.64 14.52 1.52
N HIS A 92 11.55 13.85 0.81
CA HIS A 92 12.34 12.75 1.36
C HIS A 92 13.69 13.20 1.98
N ARG A 93 14.12 14.46 1.77
CA ARG A 93 15.39 14.94 2.33
C ARG A 93 15.39 14.92 3.85
N GLY A 94 16.35 14.20 4.44
CA GLY A 94 16.46 14.03 5.89
C GLY A 94 15.51 13.00 6.49
N GLY A 95 14.79 12.25 5.66
CA GLY A 95 13.82 11.24 6.08
C GLY A 95 12.43 11.83 6.39
N LYS A 96 11.45 10.95 6.54
CA LYS A 96 10.03 11.30 6.73
C LYS A 96 9.54 11.07 8.16
N ILE A 97 10.34 10.45 9.00
CA ILE A 97 10.01 10.12 10.38
C ILE A 97 11.06 10.63 11.35
N SER A 98 10.67 10.85 12.58
CA SER A 98 11.57 11.22 13.69
C SER A 98 11.15 10.56 14.97
N ILE A 99 12.07 10.38 15.90
CA ILE A 99 11.77 9.88 17.26
C ILE A 99 11.65 11.08 18.20
N VAL A 100 10.51 11.17 18.88
CA VAL A 100 10.22 12.26 19.82
C VAL A 100 9.96 11.69 21.21
N SER A 101 10.59 12.26 22.24
CA SER A 101 10.33 11.89 23.63
C SER A 101 8.88 12.22 24.01
N ARG A 102 8.20 11.26 24.65
CA ARG A 102 6.82 11.45 25.14
C ARG A 102 6.75 12.30 26.42
N ILE A 103 7.85 12.37 27.16
CA ILE A 103 7.94 13.14 28.42
C ILE A 103 9.11 14.13 28.31
N PRO A 104 8.95 15.36 28.79
CA PRO A 104 10.04 16.32 28.82
C PRO A 104 11.00 16.02 29.99
N LEU A 105 12.30 16.24 29.79
CA LEU A 105 13.31 16.24 30.84
C LEU A 105 13.63 17.70 31.19
N LYS A 106 13.10 18.23 32.32
CA LYS A 106 13.24 19.63 32.75
C LYS A 106 13.96 19.79 34.07
N SER A 107 14.15 18.72 34.83
CA SER A 107 14.72 18.74 36.17
C SER A 107 15.55 17.49 36.45
N VAL A 108 16.40 17.59 37.51
CA VAL A 108 17.14 16.43 38.05
C VAL A 108 16.17 15.36 38.55
N SER A 109 15.01 15.76 39.04
CA SER A 109 13.95 14.84 39.49
C SER A 109 13.39 14.04 38.29
N ASP A 110 13.12 14.70 37.14
CA ASP A 110 12.65 14.01 35.94
C ASP A 110 13.68 12.98 35.44
N LEU A 111 14.97 13.38 35.46
CA LEU A 111 16.04 12.48 35.08
C LEU A 111 16.15 11.28 36.01
N ALA A 112 16.03 11.50 37.35
CA ALA A 112 16.10 10.44 38.33
C ALA A 112 14.95 9.43 38.21
N MET A 113 13.76 9.89 37.84
CA MET A 113 12.59 9.03 37.58
C MET A 113 12.67 8.32 36.23
N ALA A 114 13.00 9.05 35.14
CA ALA A 114 12.97 8.54 33.81
C ALA A 114 14.20 7.66 33.45
N TYR A 115 15.31 7.85 34.15
CA TYR A 115 16.55 7.12 33.89
C TYR A 115 17.14 6.58 35.21
N THR A 116 18.29 7.06 35.68
CA THR A 116 18.98 6.51 36.83
C THR A 116 18.75 7.38 38.07
N PRO A 117 18.32 6.81 39.22
CA PRO A 117 18.19 5.37 39.56
C PRO A 117 16.78 4.78 39.36
N GLY A 118 15.76 5.57 39.07
CA GLY A 118 14.34 5.19 39.09
C GLY A 118 14.01 4.06 38.13
N VAL A 119 14.57 4.08 36.91
CA VAL A 119 14.34 3.05 35.85
C VAL A 119 14.70 1.63 36.32
N GLY A 120 15.65 1.49 37.26
CA GLY A 120 16.04 0.18 37.79
C GLY A 120 14.89 -0.56 38.50
N ARG A 121 13.93 0.18 39.09
CA ARG A 121 12.72 -0.37 39.72
C ARG A 121 11.79 -0.95 38.65
N ILE A 122 11.67 -0.25 37.48
CA ILE A 122 10.87 -0.69 36.35
C ILE A 122 11.46 -1.96 35.76
N CYS A 123 12.78 -2.01 35.54
CA CYS A 123 13.47 -3.21 35.07
C CYS A 123 13.22 -4.44 35.97
N LYS A 124 13.25 -4.25 37.31
CA LYS A 124 12.94 -5.33 38.27
C LYS A 124 11.49 -5.79 38.14
N ALA A 125 10.53 -4.85 38.08
CA ALA A 125 9.11 -5.17 37.94
C ALA A 125 8.85 -6.01 36.67
N ILE A 126 9.47 -5.64 35.54
CA ILE A 126 9.35 -6.43 34.28
C ILE A 126 10.03 -7.80 34.41
N ALA A 127 11.17 -7.88 35.09
CA ALA A 127 11.85 -9.17 35.29
C ALA A 127 11.04 -10.12 36.20
N GLU A 128 10.34 -9.60 37.18
CA GLU A 128 9.45 -10.34 38.10
C GLU A 128 8.13 -10.71 37.42
N ASN A 129 7.56 -9.82 36.59
CA ASN A 129 6.36 -10.06 35.81
C ASN A 129 6.59 -9.60 34.35
N PRO A 130 6.98 -10.49 33.43
CA PRO A 130 7.27 -10.15 32.02
C PRO A 130 6.13 -9.45 31.28
N GLU A 131 4.88 -9.64 31.68
CA GLU A 131 3.71 -9.00 31.07
C GLU A 131 3.71 -7.47 31.27
N GLU A 132 4.35 -6.98 32.32
CA GLU A 132 4.49 -5.53 32.59
C GLU A 132 5.28 -4.80 31.48
N VAL A 133 6.00 -5.50 30.62
CA VAL A 133 6.68 -4.88 29.47
C VAL A 133 5.70 -4.13 28.56
N TYR A 134 4.47 -4.62 28.42
CA TYR A 134 3.43 -3.95 27.65
C TYR A 134 2.89 -2.68 28.34
N ASN A 135 2.84 -2.66 29.65
CA ASN A 135 2.33 -1.52 30.43
C ASN A 135 3.39 -0.44 30.62
N LEU A 136 4.65 -0.82 30.76
CA LEU A 136 5.74 0.04 31.20
C LEU A 136 6.71 0.45 30.09
N THR A 137 6.52 -0.01 28.87
CA THR A 137 7.38 0.32 27.72
C THR A 137 6.60 0.68 26.47
N ILE A 138 7.32 1.06 25.40
CA ILE A 138 6.72 1.36 24.09
C ILE A 138 6.17 0.11 23.37
N LYS A 139 6.48 -1.10 23.88
CA LYS A 139 6.10 -2.38 23.22
C LYS A 139 4.60 -2.47 22.91
N GLN A 140 3.75 -1.95 23.78
CA GLN A 140 2.30 -1.99 23.56
C GLN A 140 1.83 -1.27 22.27
N ASN A 141 2.62 -0.32 21.75
CA ASN A 141 2.23 0.56 20.66
C ASN A 141 3.20 0.53 19.47
N THR A 142 4.17 -0.39 19.47
CA THR A 142 5.21 -0.39 18.43
C THR A 142 5.12 -1.56 17.46
N VAL A 143 5.40 -1.29 16.19
CA VAL A 143 5.46 -2.27 15.11
C VAL A 143 6.82 -2.21 14.42
N ALA A 144 7.46 -3.37 14.20
CA ALA A 144 8.61 -3.46 13.30
C ALA A 144 8.12 -3.60 11.86
N ILE A 145 8.60 -2.76 10.94
CA ILE A 145 8.39 -2.92 9.50
C ILE A 145 9.66 -3.54 8.94
N VAL A 146 9.60 -4.83 8.63
CA VAL A 146 10.76 -5.62 8.23
C VAL A 146 10.75 -5.90 6.74
N THR A 147 11.85 -5.59 6.08
CA THR A 147 12.06 -5.85 4.65
C THR A 147 13.48 -6.34 4.37
N ASP A 148 13.65 -7.10 3.29
CA ASP A 148 14.94 -7.40 2.66
C ASP A 148 15.12 -6.64 1.33
N GLY A 149 14.12 -5.85 0.94
CA GLY A 149 14.11 -5.06 -0.29
C GLY A 149 14.07 -5.86 -1.58
N SER A 150 13.64 -7.13 -1.53
CA SER A 150 13.67 -8.03 -2.69
C SER A 150 12.46 -7.91 -3.62
N ALA A 151 11.41 -7.15 -3.23
CA ALA A 151 10.18 -6.98 -4.04
C ALA A 151 9.59 -5.56 -3.90
N VAL A 152 10.42 -4.53 -4.01
CA VAL A 152 10.04 -3.13 -3.74
C VAL A 152 9.05 -2.61 -4.78
N LEU A 153 7.81 -2.29 -4.37
CA LEU A 153 6.77 -1.60 -5.18
C LEU A 153 6.58 -2.13 -6.62
N GLY A 154 6.85 -3.41 -6.88
CA GLY A 154 6.80 -3.96 -8.24
C GLY A 154 8.03 -3.62 -9.11
N LEU A 155 8.99 -2.85 -8.60
CA LEU A 155 10.26 -2.55 -9.27
C LEU A 155 11.26 -3.71 -9.16
N GLY A 156 10.96 -4.72 -8.33
CA GLY A 156 11.79 -5.89 -8.14
C GLY A 156 12.79 -5.74 -6.99
N ASN A 157 13.92 -6.44 -7.11
CA ASN A 157 14.95 -6.47 -6.07
C ASN A 157 15.84 -5.22 -6.15
N LEU A 158 15.57 -4.23 -5.33
CA LEU A 158 16.35 -2.99 -5.21
C LEU A 158 17.31 -3.02 -4.02
N GLY A 159 17.16 -4.00 -3.12
CA GLY A 159 17.92 -4.13 -1.89
C GLY A 159 17.40 -3.28 -0.72
N PRO A 160 17.91 -3.55 0.49
CA PRO A 160 17.34 -3.00 1.73
C PRO A 160 17.50 -1.49 1.86
N ALA A 161 18.61 -0.91 1.43
CA ALA A 161 18.81 0.55 1.51
C ALA A 161 17.85 1.33 0.62
N ALA A 162 17.59 0.84 -0.60
CA ALA A 162 16.65 1.47 -1.52
C ALA A 162 15.18 1.25 -1.11
N ALA A 163 14.88 0.24 -0.31
CA ALA A 163 13.55 0.02 0.27
C ALA A 163 13.23 0.99 1.44
N LEU A 164 14.23 1.57 2.10
CA LEU A 164 14.03 2.41 3.28
C LEU A 164 13.01 3.55 3.09
N PRO A 165 12.99 4.31 1.98
CA PRO A 165 11.97 5.35 1.78
C PRO A 165 10.53 4.81 1.79
N VAL A 166 10.31 3.58 1.31
CA VAL A 166 8.98 2.92 1.35
C VAL A 166 8.62 2.56 2.79
N MET A 167 9.58 2.01 3.56
CA MET A 167 9.39 1.64 4.97
C MET A 167 9.12 2.87 5.86
N GLU A 168 9.77 4.00 5.60
CA GLU A 168 9.45 5.27 6.25
C GLU A 168 8.02 5.74 5.90
N GLY A 169 7.61 5.61 4.63
CA GLY A 169 6.25 5.89 4.21
C GLY A 169 5.25 5.01 4.96
N LYS A 170 5.52 3.70 5.08
CA LYS A 170 4.70 2.77 5.85
C LYS A 170 4.60 3.18 7.32
N ALA A 171 5.72 3.61 7.93
CA ALA A 171 5.73 4.09 9.31
C ALA A 171 4.86 5.36 9.51
N MET A 172 4.91 6.30 8.55
CA MET A 172 4.01 7.46 8.53
C MET A 172 2.55 7.04 8.51
N LEU A 173 2.17 6.07 7.65
CA LEU A 173 0.80 5.60 7.54
C LEU A 173 0.32 4.91 8.83
N PHE A 174 1.15 4.11 9.47
CA PHE A 174 0.85 3.55 10.81
C PHE A 174 0.57 4.64 11.84
N LYS A 175 1.39 5.69 11.84
CA LYS A 175 1.24 6.81 12.79
C LYS A 175 -0.02 7.62 12.51
N GLU A 176 -0.21 8.05 11.27
CA GLU A 176 -1.30 8.94 10.88
C GLU A 176 -2.68 8.30 11.05
N PHE A 177 -2.84 7.04 10.61
CA PHE A 177 -4.15 6.40 10.59
C PHE A 177 -4.49 5.60 11.84
N ALA A 178 -3.49 5.11 12.59
CA ALA A 178 -3.73 4.25 13.75
C ALA A 178 -3.01 4.69 15.04
N GLY A 179 -2.24 5.78 15.01
CA GLY A 179 -1.47 6.24 16.18
C GLY A 179 -0.36 5.28 16.61
N LEU A 180 0.00 4.31 15.78
CA LEU A 180 1.05 3.32 16.06
C LEU A 180 2.43 3.89 15.74
N ASP A 181 3.40 3.57 16.59
CA ASP A 181 4.80 3.92 16.37
C ASP A 181 5.47 2.76 15.63
N ALA A 182 5.86 2.97 14.38
CA ALA A 182 6.46 1.92 13.56
C ALA A 182 7.92 2.26 13.20
N PHE A 183 8.78 1.22 13.18
CA PHE A 183 10.20 1.35 12.93
C PHE A 183 10.62 0.58 11.68
N PRO A 184 11.23 1.24 10.69
CA PRO A 184 11.87 0.57 9.54
C PRO A 184 13.04 -0.31 9.98
N ILE A 185 13.01 -1.57 9.58
CA ILE A 185 14.07 -2.56 9.80
C ILE A 185 14.42 -3.17 8.45
N CYS A 186 15.41 -2.59 7.79
CA CYS A 186 15.88 -3.06 6.49
C CYS A 186 17.07 -4.01 6.70
N LEU A 187 16.91 -5.29 6.37
CA LEU A 187 17.90 -6.33 6.61
C LEU A 187 18.75 -6.56 5.36
N ASP A 188 20.07 -6.47 5.53
CA ASP A 188 21.03 -6.73 4.45
C ASP A 188 21.29 -8.23 4.28
N THR A 189 20.22 -8.98 4.09
CA THR A 189 20.25 -10.42 3.80
C THR A 189 18.92 -10.85 3.17
N GLN A 190 18.99 -11.82 2.24
CA GLN A 190 17.86 -12.50 1.65
C GLN A 190 17.76 -13.97 2.10
N ASN A 191 18.59 -14.36 3.06
CA ASN A 191 18.54 -15.69 3.64
C ASN A 191 17.39 -15.81 4.64
N THR A 192 16.48 -16.77 4.41
CA THR A 192 15.29 -17.01 5.25
C THR A 192 15.64 -17.22 6.72
N ASP A 193 16.69 -18.02 7.01
CA ASP A 193 17.08 -18.33 8.39
C ASP A 193 17.62 -17.11 9.13
N GLU A 194 18.42 -16.29 8.43
CA GLU A 194 18.96 -15.06 8.98
C GLU A 194 17.85 -14.02 9.25
N ILE A 195 16.91 -13.86 8.31
CA ILE A 195 15.76 -12.96 8.49
C ILE A 195 14.92 -13.39 9.70
N VAL A 196 14.55 -14.69 9.79
CA VAL A 196 13.78 -15.21 10.92
C VAL A 196 14.53 -15.00 12.24
N LYS A 197 15.83 -15.28 12.26
CA LYS A 197 16.68 -15.08 13.45
C LYS A 197 16.78 -13.61 13.85
N ALA A 198 16.97 -12.69 12.88
CA ALA A 198 17.02 -11.27 13.14
C ALA A 198 15.73 -10.74 13.74
N VAL A 199 14.57 -11.09 13.15
CA VAL A 199 13.25 -10.67 13.64
C VAL A 199 12.99 -11.19 15.06
N LYS A 200 13.33 -12.45 15.34
CA LYS A 200 13.20 -13.03 16.69
C LYS A 200 14.04 -12.28 17.73
N ASN A 201 15.26 -11.89 17.37
CA ASN A 201 16.16 -11.19 18.29
C ASN A 201 15.69 -9.76 18.63
N ILE A 202 14.98 -9.07 17.72
CA ILE A 202 14.47 -7.71 17.97
C ILE A 202 13.03 -7.72 18.50
N ALA A 203 12.30 -8.82 18.43
CA ALA A 203 10.91 -8.95 18.86
C ALA A 203 10.61 -8.49 20.30
N PRO A 204 11.54 -8.53 21.28
CA PRO A 204 11.28 -8.01 22.62
C PRO A 204 10.78 -6.55 22.66
N VAL A 205 11.19 -5.71 21.71
CA VAL A 205 10.80 -4.28 21.64
C VAL A 205 9.40 -4.08 21.06
N PHE A 206 8.93 -4.98 20.18
CA PHE A 206 7.78 -4.76 19.34
C PHE A 206 6.53 -5.51 19.81
N GLY A 207 5.37 -4.84 19.71
CA GLY A 207 4.06 -5.45 19.90
C GLY A 207 3.58 -6.26 18.70
N GLY A 208 4.16 -6.02 17.53
CA GLY A 208 3.86 -6.75 16.30
C GLY A 208 4.92 -6.54 15.21
N VAL A 209 4.87 -7.34 14.15
CA VAL A 209 5.80 -7.29 13.01
C VAL A 209 5.02 -7.25 11.71
N ASN A 210 5.23 -6.19 10.94
CA ASN A 210 4.80 -6.08 9.55
C ASN A 210 5.96 -6.48 8.63
N LEU A 211 5.77 -7.56 7.88
CA LEU A 211 6.69 -7.93 6.80
C LEU A 211 6.28 -7.17 5.54
N GLU A 212 7.25 -6.61 4.83
CA GLU A 212 7.00 -5.75 3.67
C GLU A 212 8.02 -6.00 2.57
N ASP A 213 7.58 -5.97 1.30
CA ASP A 213 8.45 -6.02 0.12
C ASP A 213 9.44 -7.22 0.10
N ILE A 214 9.04 -8.37 0.67
CA ILE A 214 9.80 -9.62 0.65
C ILE A 214 9.28 -10.53 -0.46
N ALA A 215 10.15 -10.93 -1.37
CA ALA A 215 9.77 -11.70 -2.56
C ALA A 215 9.23 -13.10 -2.24
N ALA A 216 8.17 -13.51 -2.98
CA ALA A 216 7.74 -14.90 -3.01
C ALA A 216 8.78 -15.79 -3.72
N PRO A 217 8.98 -17.05 -3.32
CA PRO A 217 8.19 -17.78 -2.32
C PRO A 217 8.68 -17.60 -0.86
N ARG A 218 9.85 -16.96 -0.65
CA ARG A 218 10.47 -16.82 0.69
C ARG A 218 9.55 -16.16 1.72
N CYS A 219 8.78 -15.16 1.31
CA CYS A 219 7.87 -14.44 2.20
C CYS A 219 6.87 -15.39 2.92
N PHE A 220 6.38 -16.44 2.26
CA PHE A 220 5.47 -17.41 2.86
C PHE A 220 6.13 -18.21 3.99
N GLU A 221 7.35 -18.68 3.75
CA GLU A 221 8.10 -19.44 4.75
C GLU A 221 8.50 -18.57 5.94
N ILE A 222 9.01 -17.36 5.69
CA ILE A 222 9.40 -16.41 6.73
C ILE A 222 8.20 -16.10 7.64
N GLU A 223 7.06 -15.72 7.06
CA GLU A 223 5.85 -15.44 7.83
C GLU A 223 5.39 -16.66 8.63
N LYS A 224 5.31 -17.83 8.00
CA LYS A 224 4.88 -19.07 8.65
C LYS A 224 5.75 -19.40 9.86
N ARG A 225 7.07 -19.32 9.73
CA ARG A 225 8.00 -19.61 10.81
C ARG A 225 7.90 -18.58 11.95
N LEU A 226 7.88 -17.30 11.63
CA LEU A 226 7.74 -16.24 12.63
C LEU A 226 6.43 -16.35 13.42
N ARG A 227 5.32 -16.67 12.76
CA ARG A 227 4.01 -16.91 13.40
C ARG A 227 4.02 -18.13 14.32
N ALA A 228 4.81 -19.13 14.01
CA ALA A 228 4.94 -20.33 14.85
C ALA A 228 5.88 -20.14 16.04
N GLU A 229 6.86 -19.23 15.91
CA GLU A 229 7.95 -19.07 16.88
C GLU A 229 7.82 -17.84 17.78
N LEU A 230 6.94 -16.89 17.44
CA LEU A 230 6.71 -15.65 18.20
C LEU A 230 5.27 -15.58 18.74
N ASN A 231 5.11 -14.98 19.93
CA ASN A 231 3.82 -14.77 20.58
C ASN A 231 3.31 -13.33 20.41
N ILE A 232 3.58 -12.73 19.25
CA ILE A 232 3.11 -11.41 18.82
C ILE A 232 2.57 -11.51 17.39
N PRO A 233 1.65 -10.64 16.96
CA PRO A 233 1.10 -10.66 15.60
C PRO A 233 2.19 -10.43 14.54
N ILE A 234 2.25 -11.33 13.59
CA ILE A 234 3.06 -11.25 12.37
C ILE A 234 2.12 -11.15 11.18
N PHE A 235 2.37 -10.19 10.31
CA PHE A 235 1.50 -9.90 9.17
C PHE A 235 2.33 -9.46 7.97
N HIS A 236 2.20 -10.14 6.85
CA HIS A 236 2.83 -9.72 5.59
C HIS A 236 1.80 -8.89 4.80
N ASP A 237 2.03 -7.58 4.69
CA ASP A 237 1.04 -6.67 4.14
C ASP A 237 0.76 -6.90 2.66
N ASP A 238 1.80 -7.18 1.84
CA ASP A 238 1.61 -7.51 0.41
C ASP A 238 0.76 -8.76 0.19
N GLN A 239 0.69 -9.66 1.16
CA GLN A 239 -0.22 -10.80 1.13
C GLN A 239 -1.60 -10.41 1.67
N HIS A 240 -1.67 -10.14 2.96
CA HIS A 240 -2.93 -10.08 3.70
C HIS A 240 -3.61 -8.71 3.60
N GLY A 241 -2.84 -7.61 3.61
CA GLY A 241 -3.41 -6.26 3.42
C GLY A 241 -4.07 -6.14 2.06
N THR A 242 -3.37 -6.55 1.01
CA THR A 242 -3.90 -6.58 -0.35
C THR A 242 -5.13 -7.49 -0.48
N ALA A 243 -5.12 -8.67 0.15
CA ALA A 243 -6.26 -9.59 0.14
C ALA A 243 -7.49 -9.00 0.84
N ILE A 244 -7.31 -8.34 2.00
CA ILE A 244 -8.39 -7.71 2.77
C ILE A 244 -9.08 -6.62 1.95
N VAL A 245 -8.31 -5.69 1.36
CA VAL A 245 -8.90 -4.56 0.60
C VAL A 245 -9.54 -5.02 -0.70
N THR A 246 -8.98 -6.03 -1.35
CA THR A 246 -9.56 -6.65 -2.54
C THR A 246 -10.92 -7.30 -2.22
N LEU A 247 -11.00 -8.06 -1.14
CA LEU A 247 -12.25 -8.68 -0.70
C LEU A 247 -13.29 -7.63 -0.30
N ALA A 248 -12.87 -6.54 0.40
CA ALA A 248 -13.76 -5.46 0.76
C ALA A 248 -14.38 -4.77 -0.48
N ALA A 249 -13.56 -4.46 -1.48
CA ALA A 249 -14.00 -3.92 -2.76
C ALA A 249 -14.95 -4.91 -3.49
N LEU A 250 -14.63 -6.20 -3.48
CA LEU A 250 -15.45 -7.23 -4.12
C LEU A 250 -16.82 -7.36 -3.46
N PHE A 251 -16.92 -7.33 -2.13
CA PHE A 251 -18.22 -7.41 -1.44
C PHE A 251 -19.19 -6.32 -1.91
N ASN A 252 -18.72 -5.09 -2.05
CA ASN A 252 -19.56 -3.99 -2.51
C ASN A 252 -19.81 -4.03 -4.02
N SER A 253 -18.85 -4.48 -4.81
CA SER A 253 -19.04 -4.69 -6.26
C SER A 253 -20.11 -5.75 -6.54
N LEU A 254 -20.13 -6.84 -5.78
CA LEU A 254 -21.14 -7.90 -5.90
C LEU A 254 -22.55 -7.42 -5.56
N LYS A 255 -22.69 -6.50 -4.59
CA LYS A 255 -23.99 -5.87 -4.31
C LYS A 255 -24.51 -5.08 -5.52
N LEU A 256 -23.63 -4.37 -6.24
CA LEU A 256 -24.03 -3.61 -7.43
C LEU A 256 -24.51 -4.49 -8.57
N ILE A 257 -23.85 -5.64 -8.79
CA ILE A 257 -24.23 -6.57 -9.88
C ILE A 257 -25.22 -7.65 -9.41
N GLN A 258 -25.64 -7.64 -8.14
CA GLN A 258 -26.60 -8.55 -7.53
C GLN A 258 -26.23 -10.03 -7.69
N LYS A 259 -24.93 -10.37 -7.52
CA LYS A 259 -24.44 -11.75 -7.54
C LYS A 259 -23.89 -12.16 -6.17
N SER A 260 -23.99 -13.47 -5.86
CA SER A 260 -23.33 -14.07 -4.70
C SER A 260 -21.86 -14.40 -5.02
N ILE A 261 -21.00 -14.37 -4.02
CA ILE A 261 -19.59 -14.75 -4.16
C ILE A 261 -19.40 -16.22 -4.55
N ALA A 262 -20.35 -17.10 -4.20
CA ALA A 262 -20.35 -18.50 -4.58
C ALA A 262 -20.62 -18.73 -6.07
N ASP A 263 -21.44 -17.86 -6.68
CA ASP A 263 -21.95 -18.04 -8.04
C ASP A 263 -21.06 -17.40 -9.12
N ILE A 264 -19.98 -16.71 -8.74
CA ILE A 264 -19.12 -15.98 -9.67
C ILE A 264 -17.88 -16.78 -10.06
N ARG A 265 -17.45 -16.58 -11.30
CA ARG A 265 -16.17 -17.07 -11.81
C ARG A 265 -15.12 -15.98 -11.71
N ILE A 266 -14.10 -16.22 -10.89
CA ILE A 266 -13.01 -15.28 -10.62
C ILE A 266 -11.75 -15.74 -11.36
N VAL A 267 -11.11 -14.81 -12.08
CA VAL A 267 -9.78 -15.00 -12.65
C VAL A 267 -8.79 -14.09 -11.93
N ILE A 268 -7.74 -14.68 -11.35
CA ILE A 268 -6.66 -13.95 -10.70
C ILE A 268 -5.41 -14.08 -11.59
N ASN A 269 -4.88 -12.95 -12.06
CA ASN A 269 -3.65 -12.90 -12.83
C ASN A 269 -2.50 -12.36 -11.96
N GLY A 270 -1.53 -13.22 -11.68
CA GLY A 270 -0.44 -13.02 -10.75
C GLY A 270 -0.51 -14.03 -9.61
N ALA A 271 0.45 -14.96 -9.56
CA ALA A 271 0.52 -16.04 -8.56
C ALA A 271 1.73 -15.85 -7.62
N GLY A 272 1.98 -14.59 -7.27
CA GLY A 272 2.93 -14.16 -6.25
C GLY A 272 2.28 -14.04 -4.86
N ALA A 273 2.91 -13.26 -3.98
CA ALA A 273 2.47 -13.04 -2.61
C ALA A 273 1.00 -12.58 -2.53
N ALA A 274 0.64 -11.52 -3.25
CA ALA A 274 -0.71 -10.97 -3.26
C ALA A 274 -1.74 -11.94 -3.84
N GLY A 275 -1.49 -12.49 -5.05
CA GLY A 275 -2.47 -13.33 -5.72
C GLY A 275 -2.83 -14.61 -4.95
N ILE A 276 -1.85 -15.27 -4.36
CA ILE A 276 -2.08 -16.45 -3.52
C ILE A 276 -2.91 -16.07 -2.27
N ALA A 277 -2.57 -14.97 -1.62
CA ALA A 277 -3.30 -14.53 -0.42
C ALA A 277 -4.73 -14.10 -0.74
N ILE A 278 -4.95 -13.37 -1.85
CA ILE A 278 -6.29 -13.03 -2.35
C ILE A 278 -7.09 -14.30 -2.60
N ALA A 279 -6.54 -15.27 -3.34
CA ALA A 279 -7.23 -16.52 -3.64
C ALA A 279 -7.64 -17.29 -2.37
N ARG A 280 -6.75 -17.37 -1.38
CA ARG A 280 -7.03 -18.02 -0.09
C ARG A 280 -8.15 -17.30 0.66
N LEU A 281 -8.12 -15.96 0.73
CA LEU A 281 -9.13 -15.20 1.46
C LEU A 281 -10.49 -15.25 0.76
N LEU A 282 -10.53 -15.17 -0.58
CA LEU A 282 -11.75 -15.31 -1.38
C LEU A 282 -12.38 -16.69 -1.22
N ARG A 283 -11.58 -17.76 -1.24
CA ARG A 283 -12.06 -19.13 -0.97
C ARG A 283 -12.67 -19.23 0.43
N LYS A 284 -12.02 -18.64 1.43
CA LYS A 284 -12.54 -18.60 2.80
C LYS A 284 -13.82 -17.77 2.93
N ALA A 285 -14.00 -16.75 2.08
CA ALA A 285 -15.22 -15.96 1.98
C ALA A 285 -16.36 -16.65 1.21
N GLY A 286 -16.12 -17.85 0.64
CA GLY A 286 -17.12 -18.66 -0.05
C GLY A 286 -17.03 -18.63 -1.58
N ALA A 287 -15.95 -18.11 -2.17
CA ALA A 287 -15.74 -18.21 -3.63
C ALA A 287 -15.43 -19.66 -4.03
N GLU A 288 -16.25 -20.24 -4.90
CA GLU A 288 -16.11 -21.65 -5.33
C GLU A 288 -15.25 -21.78 -6.58
N THR A 289 -15.36 -20.85 -7.52
CA THR A 289 -14.68 -20.91 -8.81
C THR A 289 -13.60 -19.84 -8.92
N ILE A 290 -12.36 -20.21 -8.61
CA ILE A 290 -11.18 -19.35 -8.75
C ILE A 290 -10.20 -20.01 -9.71
N LEU A 291 -9.86 -19.28 -10.79
CA LEU A 291 -8.86 -19.68 -11.77
C LEU A 291 -7.65 -18.74 -11.69
N MET A 292 -6.49 -19.28 -11.37
CA MET A 292 -5.26 -18.51 -11.28
C MET A 292 -4.41 -18.63 -12.54
N CYS A 293 -3.81 -17.49 -12.93
CA CYS A 293 -2.85 -17.39 -14.03
C CYS A 293 -1.54 -16.76 -13.55
N ASP A 294 -0.45 -17.10 -14.22
CA ASP A 294 0.83 -16.41 -14.15
C ASP A 294 1.35 -16.11 -15.57
N SER A 295 2.60 -15.67 -15.70
CA SER A 295 3.22 -15.35 -17.01
C SER A 295 3.22 -16.49 -18.03
N LYS A 296 3.00 -17.73 -17.57
CA LYS A 296 2.92 -18.95 -18.42
C LYS A 296 1.47 -19.37 -18.70
N GLY A 297 0.47 -18.58 -18.27
CA GLY A 297 -0.95 -18.87 -18.42
C GLY A 297 -1.57 -19.53 -17.19
N ILE A 298 -2.61 -20.34 -17.40
CA ILE A 298 -3.36 -21.01 -16.33
C ILE A 298 -2.44 -21.89 -15.49
N ILE A 299 -2.55 -21.81 -14.17
CA ILE A 299 -1.86 -22.68 -13.24
C ILE A 299 -2.49 -24.07 -13.31
N SER A 300 -1.85 -24.95 -14.08
CA SER A 300 -2.34 -26.30 -14.37
C SER A 300 -1.55 -27.36 -13.62
N THR A 301 -2.26 -28.41 -13.16
CA THR A 301 -1.66 -29.57 -12.46
C THR A 301 -0.58 -30.28 -13.29
N ASN A 302 -0.55 -30.09 -14.61
CA ASN A 302 0.43 -30.69 -15.51
C ASN A 302 1.75 -29.89 -15.61
N ARG A 303 1.86 -28.76 -14.94
CA ARG A 303 3.06 -27.92 -14.97
C ARG A 303 4.10 -28.41 -13.96
N PRO A 304 5.38 -28.55 -14.35
CA PRO A 304 6.44 -29.05 -13.46
C PRO A 304 7.05 -27.94 -12.56
N ASP A 305 6.71 -26.68 -12.80
CA ASP A 305 7.35 -25.50 -12.20
C ASP A 305 6.53 -24.86 -11.07
N LEU A 306 5.59 -25.60 -10.49
CA LEU A 306 4.70 -25.09 -9.46
C LEU A 306 5.33 -25.18 -8.07
N THR A 307 5.28 -24.06 -7.33
CA THR A 307 5.54 -24.06 -5.87
C THR A 307 4.35 -24.70 -5.13
N ALA A 308 4.53 -25.01 -3.85
CA ALA A 308 3.48 -25.58 -3.01
C ALA A 308 2.22 -24.70 -2.98
N GLU A 309 2.42 -23.37 -2.91
CA GLU A 309 1.33 -22.39 -2.87
C GLU A 309 0.56 -22.34 -4.21
N LYS A 310 1.27 -22.44 -5.34
CA LYS A 310 0.63 -22.51 -6.67
C LYS A 310 -0.13 -23.82 -6.86
N LEU A 311 0.39 -24.94 -6.37
CA LEU A 311 -0.27 -26.24 -6.42
C LEU A 311 -1.63 -26.26 -5.72
N GLU A 312 -1.81 -25.45 -4.68
CA GLU A 312 -3.08 -25.28 -3.96
C GLU A 312 -4.25 -24.83 -4.88
N PHE A 313 -3.92 -24.11 -5.95
CA PHE A 313 -4.88 -23.54 -6.91
C PHE A 313 -4.74 -24.13 -8.31
N ALA A 314 -3.93 -25.16 -8.48
CA ALA A 314 -3.73 -25.79 -9.78
C ALA A 314 -4.98 -26.55 -10.23
N VAL A 315 -5.39 -26.34 -11.46
CA VAL A 315 -6.55 -26.99 -12.10
C VAL A 315 -6.12 -27.90 -13.24
N LYS A 316 -7.00 -28.81 -13.72
CA LYS A 316 -6.70 -29.64 -14.88
C LYS A 316 -6.70 -28.87 -16.20
N ALA A 317 -7.41 -27.73 -16.24
CA ALA A 317 -7.47 -26.88 -17.43
C ALA A 317 -6.10 -26.31 -17.78
N GLN A 318 -5.86 -26.13 -19.08
CA GLN A 318 -4.67 -25.48 -19.63
C GLN A 318 -5.11 -24.33 -20.51
N GLY A 319 -4.27 -23.34 -20.70
CA GLY A 319 -4.55 -22.21 -21.59
C GLY A 319 -3.85 -20.92 -21.18
N THR A 320 -4.14 -19.90 -21.95
CA THR A 320 -3.62 -18.54 -21.75
C THR A 320 -4.55 -17.72 -20.85
N LEU A 321 -4.10 -16.53 -20.43
CA LEU A 321 -4.95 -15.55 -19.76
C LEU A 321 -6.18 -15.20 -20.59
N ALA A 322 -6.03 -15.02 -21.92
CA ALA A 322 -7.13 -14.72 -22.82
C ALA A 322 -8.24 -15.79 -22.79
N GLY A 323 -7.87 -17.06 -22.71
CA GLY A 323 -8.84 -18.15 -22.55
C GLY A 323 -9.46 -18.21 -21.15
N ALA A 324 -8.68 -17.87 -20.12
CA ALA A 324 -9.14 -17.89 -18.72
C ALA A 324 -10.25 -16.87 -18.47
N VAL A 325 -10.11 -15.64 -19.01
CA VAL A 325 -11.06 -14.53 -18.77
C VAL A 325 -12.36 -14.66 -19.57
N GLN A 326 -12.44 -15.55 -20.55
CA GLN A 326 -13.69 -15.76 -21.30
C GLN A 326 -14.80 -16.25 -20.37
N GLY A 327 -15.90 -15.49 -20.32
CA GLY A 327 -17.03 -15.78 -19.43
C GLY A 327 -16.72 -15.63 -17.94
N ALA A 328 -15.65 -14.95 -17.55
CA ALA A 328 -15.38 -14.61 -16.17
C ALA A 328 -16.26 -13.44 -15.71
N ASP A 329 -16.70 -13.48 -14.45
CA ASP A 329 -17.43 -12.39 -13.80
C ASP A 329 -16.48 -11.35 -13.21
N VAL A 330 -15.34 -11.82 -12.70
CA VAL A 330 -14.36 -10.98 -11.99
C VAL A 330 -12.97 -11.26 -12.50
N PHE A 331 -12.24 -10.21 -12.84
CA PHE A 331 -10.80 -10.22 -13.05
C PHE A 331 -10.09 -9.47 -11.93
N ILE A 332 -9.06 -10.08 -11.36
CA ILE A 332 -8.20 -9.49 -10.35
C ILE A 332 -6.75 -9.59 -10.85
N GLY A 333 -6.14 -8.45 -11.16
CA GLY A 333 -4.76 -8.32 -11.60
C GLY A 333 -3.84 -7.88 -10.47
N VAL A 334 -2.78 -8.63 -10.22
CA VAL A 334 -1.65 -8.34 -9.33
C VAL A 334 -0.35 -8.79 -9.99
N SER A 335 -0.14 -8.36 -11.23
CA SER A 335 0.88 -8.94 -12.11
C SER A 335 1.75 -7.89 -12.79
N ALA A 336 1.51 -7.61 -14.05
CA ALA A 336 2.33 -6.73 -14.86
C ALA A 336 1.48 -5.77 -15.70
N PRO A 337 2.03 -4.60 -16.07
CA PRO A 337 1.34 -3.61 -16.90
C PRO A 337 0.85 -4.17 -18.23
N GLY A 338 -0.36 -3.79 -18.64
CA GLY A 338 -0.86 -3.98 -20.00
C GLY A 338 -1.13 -5.42 -20.43
N VAL A 339 -1.16 -6.38 -19.50
CA VAL A 339 -1.37 -7.81 -19.82
C VAL A 339 -2.84 -8.14 -20.10
N LEU A 340 -3.77 -7.29 -19.73
CA LEU A 340 -5.21 -7.45 -20.00
C LEU A 340 -5.62 -6.50 -21.13
N THR A 341 -6.07 -7.06 -22.26
CA THR A 341 -6.49 -6.25 -23.41
C THR A 341 -7.99 -5.96 -23.40
N PRO A 342 -8.45 -4.91 -24.10
CA PRO A 342 -9.89 -4.63 -24.25
C PRO A 342 -10.67 -5.82 -24.81
N GLU A 343 -10.10 -6.56 -25.76
CA GLU A 343 -10.73 -7.73 -26.38
C GLU A 343 -10.90 -8.88 -25.38
N MET A 344 -9.92 -9.09 -24.50
CA MET A 344 -10.05 -10.05 -23.40
C MET A 344 -11.20 -9.67 -22.46
N VAL A 345 -11.28 -8.40 -22.08
CA VAL A 345 -12.35 -7.87 -21.19
C VAL A 345 -13.71 -7.94 -21.88
N GLN A 346 -13.79 -7.70 -23.20
CA GLN A 346 -15.03 -7.85 -23.97
C GLN A 346 -15.59 -9.27 -23.89
N GLY A 347 -14.72 -10.28 -23.74
CA GLY A 347 -15.11 -11.69 -23.60
C GLY A 347 -15.58 -12.09 -22.20
N MET A 348 -15.47 -11.21 -21.19
CA MET A 348 -16.04 -11.42 -19.87
C MET A 348 -17.57 -11.32 -19.89
N THR A 349 -18.20 -11.70 -18.78
CA THR A 349 -19.67 -11.61 -18.66
C THR A 349 -20.17 -10.17 -18.76
N LYS A 350 -21.46 -10.00 -19.03
CA LYS A 350 -22.15 -8.73 -18.78
C LYS A 350 -22.05 -8.38 -17.31
N ASP A 351 -21.88 -7.10 -17.01
CA ASP A 351 -21.73 -6.57 -15.66
C ASP A 351 -20.44 -7.11 -14.94
N ALA A 352 -19.37 -7.30 -15.72
CA ALA A 352 -18.09 -7.74 -15.19
C ALA A 352 -17.46 -6.75 -14.21
N ILE A 353 -16.61 -7.27 -13.34
CA ILE A 353 -15.80 -6.52 -12.37
C ILE A 353 -14.33 -6.67 -12.75
N VAL A 354 -13.60 -5.56 -12.85
CA VAL A 354 -12.17 -5.55 -13.18
C VAL A 354 -11.39 -4.78 -12.11
N PHE A 355 -10.52 -5.49 -11.38
CA PHE A 355 -9.57 -4.92 -10.45
C PHE A 355 -8.17 -5.07 -11.04
N ALA A 356 -7.62 -3.99 -11.61
CA ALA A 356 -6.29 -3.95 -12.21
C ALA A 356 -5.33 -3.23 -11.27
N MET A 357 -4.66 -3.99 -10.40
CA MET A 357 -3.95 -3.44 -9.25
C MET A 357 -2.43 -3.39 -9.42
N ALA A 358 -1.87 -3.73 -10.58
CA ALA A 358 -0.45 -3.55 -10.85
C ALA A 358 -0.04 -2.08 -10.74
N ASN A 359 1.10 -1.82 -10.12
CA ASN A 359 1.68 -0.49 -9.92
C ASN A 359 3.05 -0.37 -10.59
N PRO A 360 3.40 0.82 -11.16
CA PRO A 360 2.59 2.05 -11.26
C PRO A 360 1.59 2.07 -12.40
N ILE A 361 1.65 1.11 -13.30
CA ILE A 361 0.78 1.00 -14.49
C ILE A 361 -0.09 -0.25 -14.33
N PRO A 362 -1.44 -0.13 -14.41
CA PRO A 362 -2.36 -1.26 -14.25
C PRO A 362 -2.29 -2.24 -15.42
N GLU A 363 -2.86 -3.43 -15.23
CA GLU A 363 -2.98 -4.47 -16.26
C GLU A 363 -3.79 -4.02 -17.48
N ILE A 364 -4.75 -3.12 -17.29
CA ILE A 364 -5.48 -2.39 -18.33
C ILE A 364 -5.75 -0.97 -17.84
N GLN A 365 -5.58 0.02 -18.72
CA GLN A 365 -5.94 1.41 -18.40
C GLN A 365 -7.46 1.55 -18.29
N PRO A 366 -7.99 2.27 -17.28
CA PRO A 366 -9.42 2.47 -17.11
C PRO A 366 -10.15 3.01 -18.33
N GLU A 367 -9.49 3.88 -19.12
CA GLU A 367 -10.02 4.49 -20.34
C GLU A 367 -10.25 3.48 -21.48
N LEU A 368 -9.57 2.33 -21.42
CA LEU A 368 -9.65 1.27 -22.43
C LEU A 368 -10.67 0.18 -22.08
N VAL A 369 -11.31 0.30 -20.91
CA VAL A 369 -12.22 -0.75 -20.41
C VAL A 369 -13.55 -0.72 -21.18
N PRO A 370 -14.00 -1.86 -21.74
CA PRO A 370 -15.26 -1.96 -22.48
C PRO A 370 -16.51 -1.76 -21.61
N LYS A 371 -17.64 -1.45 -22.27
CA LYS A 371 -18.94 -1.15 -21.63
C LYS A 371 -19.59 -2.31 -20.86
N ASN A 372 -19.14 -3.55 -21.06
CA ASN A 372 -19.62 -4.71 -20.29
C ASN A 372 -19.08 -4.75 -18.86
N VAL A 373 -18.14 -3.86 -18.49
CA VAL A 373 -17.62 -3.74 -17.13
C VAL A 373 -18.48 -2.76 -16.34
N THR A 374 -19.01 -3.24 -15.22
CA THR A 374 -19.79 -2.42 -14.28
C THR A 374 -18.89 -1.72 -13.26
N VAL A 375 -17.85 -2.40 -12.79
CA VAL A 375 -16.94 -1.84 -11.80
C VAL A 375 -15.51 -1.99 -12.28
N MET A 376 -14.81 -0.85 -12.32
CA MET A 376 -13.37 -0.76 -12.53
C MET A 376 -12.70 -0.19 -11.28
N ALA A 377 -11.62 -0.84 -10.83
CA ALA A 377 -10.81 -0.36 -9.72
C ALA A 377 -9.31 -0.60 -10.00
N THR A 378 -8.47 0.25 -9.42
CA THR A 378 -7.00 0.18 -9.57
C THR A 378 -6.31 0.38 -8.22
N GLY A 379 -4.98 0.18 -8.18
CA GLY A 379 -4.15 0.58 -7.03
C GLY A 379 -3.83 2.08 -7.00
N ARG A 380 -4.13 2.84 -8.06
CA ARG A 380 -3.74 4.24 -8.23
C ARG A 380 -4.67 5.19 -7.50
N SER A 381 -4.11 6.28 -6.96
CA SER A 381 -4.85 7.32 -6.23
C SER A 381 -5.55 8.35 -7.11
N ASP A 382 -5.21 8.40 -8.40
CA ASP A 382 -5.77 9.34 -9.39
C ASP A 382 -7.01 8.80 -10.12
N TYR A 383 -7.47 7.58 -9.78
CA TYR A 383 -8.68 6.98 -10.29
C TYR A 383 -9.70 6.70 -9.18
N PRO A 384 -11.00 6.62 -9.48
CA PRO A 384 -12.01 6.11 -8.56
C PRO A 384 -11.69 4.68 -8.07
N ASN A 385 -12.23 4.31 -6.91
CA ASN A 385 -12.08 2.96 -6.34
C ASN A 385 -10.62 2.55 -6.14
N GLN A 386 -9.81 3.39 -5.52
CA GLN A 386 -8.44 3.03 -5.18
C GLN A 386 -8.42 1.85 -4.20
N ILE A 387 -7.99 0.67 -4.65
CA ILE A 387 -7.75 -0.50 -3.81
C ILE A 387 -6.33 -0.39 -3.25
N ASN A 388 -6.23 0.04 -1.98
CA ASN A 388 -4.96 0.30 -1.32
C ASN A 388 -4.93 -0.35 0.07
N ASN A 389 -3.89 -1.10 0.38
CA ASN A 389 -3.71 -1.83 1.64
C ASN A 389 -3.64 -0.91 2.89
N VAL A 390 -3.43 0.40 2.71
CA VAL A 390 -3.54 1.39 3.79
C VAL A 390 -4.91 1.39 4.47
N LEU A 391 -5.96 0.95 3.80
CA LEU A 391 -7.28 0.77 4.41
C LEU A 391 -7.33 -0.41 5.40
N ALA A 392 -6.37 -1.34 5.33
CA ALA A 392 -6.36 -2.55 6.15
C ALA A 392 -5.34 -2.49 7.28
N PHE A 393 -4.02 -2.45 6.94
CA PHE A 393 -2.97 -2.78 7.89
C PHE A 393 -2.93 -1.89 9.14
N PRO A 394 -3.18 -0.56 9.10
CA PRO A 394 -3.12 0.25 10.30
C PRO A 394 -4.18 -0.17 11.32
N GLY A 395 -5.42 -0.38 10.85
CA GLY A 395 -6.53 -0.84 11.67
C GLY A 395 -6.35 -2.28 12.17
N VAL A 396 -5.84 -3.18 11.34
CA VAL A 396 -5.55 -4.56 11.72
C VAL A 396 -4.53 -4.61 12.87
N PHE A 397 -3.40 -3.88 12.76
CA PHE A 397 -2.42 -3.83 13.83
C PHE A 397 -2.93 -3.09 15.07
N ARG A 398 -3.70 -2.00 14.90
CA ARG A 398 -4.32 -1.31 16.04
C ARG A 398 -5.23 -2.27 16.83
N GLY A 399 -6.10 -3.00 16.13
CA GLY A 399 -6.97 -3.98 16.76
C GLY A 399 -6.20 -5.12 17.42
N ALA A 400 -5.19 -5.68 16.76
CA ALA A 400 -4.37 -6.75 17.29
C ALA A 400 -3.55 -6.34 18.52
N LEU A 401 -2.95 -5.14 18.50
CA LEU A 401 -2.17 -4.64 19.63
C LEU A 401 -3.07 -4.28 20.82
N ASP A 402 -4.22 -3.66 20.61
CA ASP A 402 -5.14 -3.26 21.67
C ASP A 402 -5.67 -4.43 22.49
N CYS A 403 -5.94 -5.58 21.85
CA CYS A 403 -6.35 -6.80 22.55
C CYS A 403 -5.19 -7.77 22.79
N ARG A 404 -3.96 -7.37 22.50
CA ARG A 404 -2.76 -8.21 22.62
C ARG A 404 -2.92 -9.56 21.98
N ALA A 405 -3.48 -9.59 20.77
CA ALA A 405 -3.66 -10.82 20.01
C ALA A 405 -2.32 -11.51 19.73
N ARG A 406 -2.26 -12.81 19.93
CA ARG A 406 -1.03 -13.61 19.67
C ARG A 406 -0.70 -13.73 18.20
N THR A 407 -1.71 -13.65 17.34
CA THR A 407 -1.59 -13.80 15.89
C THR A 407 -2.73 -13.07 15.20
N ILE A 408 -2.61 -12.84 13.90
CA ILE A 408 -3.70 -12.36 13.04
C ILE A 408 -4.22 -13.53 12.25
N THR A 409 -5.49 -13.92 12.46
CA THR A 409 -6.10 -15.08 11.81
C THR A 409 -6.77 -14.71 10.49
N THR A 410 -7.12 -15.73 9.71
CA THR A 410 -7.91 -15.55 8.49
C THR A 410 -9.29 -14.97 8.80
N ASN A 411 -9.91 -15.33 9.93
CA ASN A 411 -11.21 -14.75 10.31
C ASN A 411 -11.07 -13.26 10.67
N MET A 412 -10.03 -12.87 11.40
CA MET A 412 -9.74 -11.44 11.64
C MET A 412 -9.59 -10.67 10.33
N CYS A 413 -8.95 -11.25 9.29
CA CYS A 413 -8.86 -10.66 7.96
C CYS A 413 -10.21 -10.54 7.26
N LEU A 414 -11.08 -11.56 7.38
CA LEU A 414 -12.46 -11.51 6.84
C LEU A 414 -13.31 -10.41 7.50
N GLN A 415 -13.23 -10.30 8.83
CA GLN A 415 -13.95 -9.26 9.57
C GLN A 415 -13.42 -7.87 9.24
N ALA A 416 -12.10 -7.71 9.05
CA ALA A 416 -11.49 -6.47 8.58
C ALA A 416 -12.04 -6.05 7.21
N ALA A 417 -12.11 -6.99 6.25
CA ALA A 417 -12.67 -6.73 4.92
C ALA A 417 -14.14 -6.33 4.98
N SER A 418 -14.93 -7.02 5.81
CA SER A 418 -16.35 -6.72 6.04
C SER A 418 -16.54 -5.33 6.67
N ALA A 419 -15.68 -4.96 7.63
CA ALA A 419 -15.72 -3.66 8.28
C ALA A 419 -15.42 -2.53 7.28
N ILE A 420 -14.39 -2.68 6.44
CA ILE A 420 -14.06 -1.70 5.38
C ILE A 420 -15.26 -1.55 4.42
N ALA A 421 -15.81 -2.67 3.93
CA ALA A 421 -16.93 -2.65 3.00
C ALA A 421 -18.18 -1.98 3.57
N SER A 422 -18.46 -2.16 4.87
CA SER A 422 -19.63 -1.63 5.55
C SER A 422 -19.64 -0.09 5.69
N LEU A 423 -18.47 0.55 5.57
CA LEU A 423 -18.37 2.02 5.64
C LEU A 423 -18.93 2.73 4.42
N VAL A 424 -19.03 2.05 3.28
CA VAL A 424 -19.77 2.54 2.13
C VAL A 424 -21.26 2.23 2.33
N LYS A 425 -22.04 3.26 2.63
CA LYS A 425 -23.49 3.09 2.86
C LYS A 425 -24.20 2.67 1.57
N PRO A 426 -25.31 1.92 1.65
CA PRO A 426 -26.07 1.53 0.46
C PRO A 426 -26.50 2.69 -0.44
N ALA A 427 -26.78 3.87 0.15
CA ALA A 427 -27.17 5.07 -0.60
C ALA A 427 -26.01 5.70 -1.38
N ASP A 428 -24.76 5.48 -0.94
CA ASP A 428 -23.56 6.05 -1.53
C ASP A 428 -22.88 5.07 -2.49
N LEU A 429 -23.30 3.79 -2.46
CA LEU A 429 -22.72 2.71 -3.25
C LEU A 429 -23.03 2.88 -4.74
N ASN A 430 -22.01 3.04 -5.55
CA ASN A 430 -22.13 3.17 -7.00
C ASN A 430 -20.84 2.66 -7.69
N ARG A 431 -20.79 2.70 -9.03
CA ARG A 431 -19.67 2.17 -9.84
C ARG A 431 -18.31 2.80 -9.52
N GLU A 432 -18.30 4.04 -9.06
CA GLU A 432 -17.11 4.82 -8.74
C GLU A 432 -16.86 4.93 -7.23
N HIS A 433 -17.69 4.29 -6.40
CA HIS A 433 -17.58 4.33 -4.95
C HIS A 433 -17.96 2.99 -4.32
N ILE A 434 -17.07 1.98 -4.48
CA ILE A 434 -17.20 0.63 -3.90
C ILE A 434 -16.39 0.43 -2.63
N ILE A 435 -15.45 1.33 -2.35
CA ILE A 435 -14.53 1.26 -1.21
C ILE A 435 -14.34 2.66 -0.64
N PRO A 436 -14.19 2.84 0.69
CA PRO A 436 -13.99 4.16 1.27
C PRO A 436 -12.67 4.79 0.80
N SER A 437 -12.59 6.13 0.86
CA SER A 437 -11.34 6.85 0.65
C SER A 437 -10.28 6.44 1.68
N VAL A 438 -9.02 6.39 1.27
CA VAL A 438 -7.88 6.16 2.19
C VAL A 438 -7.79 7.20 3.31
N PHE A 439 -8.35 8.39 3.12
CA PHE A 439 -8.41 9.46 4.13
C PHE A 439 -9.66 9.43 5.00
N ASP A 440 -10.54 8.44 4.86
CA ASP A 440 -11.69 8.29 5.75
C ASP A 440 -11.24 7.82 7.14
N LYS A 441 -11.24 8.74 8.09
CA LYS A 441 -10.77 8.51 9.47
C LYS A 441 -11.54 7.41 10.22
N ARG A 442 -12.69 6.99 9.72
CA ARG A 442 -13.49 5.91 10.32
C ARG A 442 -12.89 4.53 10.06
N VAL A 443 -12.10 4.38 8.98
CA VAL A 443 -11.63 3.06 8.50
C VAL A 443 -10.79 2.35 9.55
N ALA A 444 -9.72 2.96 10.03
CA ALA A 444 -8.82 2.32 10.98
C ALA A 444 -9.54 1.92 12.28
N THR A 445 -10.46 2.75 12.78
CA THR A 445 -11.26 2.47 13.98
C THR A 445 -12.21 1.30 13.75
N ALA A 446 -12.91 1.26 12.62
CA ALA A 446 -13.85 0.18 12.30
C ALA A 446 -13.13 -1.16 12.11
N VAL A 447 -12.00 -1.15 11.40
CA VAL A 447 -11.16 -2.33 11.21
C VAL A 447 -10.60 -2.83 12.55
N ALA A 448 -10.08 -1.93 13.39
CA ALA A 448 -9.55 -2.29 14.71
C ALA A 448 -10.62 -2.95 15.60
N ALA A 449 -11.83 -2.39 15.63
CA ALA A 449 -12.93 -2.97 16.41
C ALA A 449 -13.31 -4.38 15.91
N ALA A 450 -13.42 -4.57 14.60
CA ALA A 450 -13.74 -5.87 14.01
C ALA A 450 -12.66 -6.93 14.28
N VAL A 451 -11.40 -6.54 14.19
CA VAL A 451 -10.24 -7.40 14.49
C VAL A 451 -10.21 -7.80 15.97
N GLN A 452 -10.44 -6.84 16.89
CA GLN A 452 -10.52 -7.14 18.32
C GLN A 452 -11.65 -8.11 18.67
N GLN A 453 -12.84 -7.88 18.09
CA GLN A 453 -13.97 -8.75 18.30
C GLN A 453 -13.66 -10.18 17.83
N ALA A 454 -13.16 -10.33 16.61
CA ALA A 454 -12.79 -11.64 16.08
C ALA A 454 -11.71 -12.33 16.93
N ALA A 455 -10.71 -11.57 17.40
CA ALA A 455 -9.66 -12.11 18.27
C ALA A 455 -10.21 -12.64 19.60
N ARG A 456 -11.18 -11.94 20.20
CA ARG A 456 -11.84 -12.39 21.44
C ARG A 456 -12.72 -13.62 21.21
N GLU A 457 -13.51 -13.64 20.12
CA GLU A 457 -14.34 -14.78 19.76
C GLU A 457 -13.53 -16.08 19.50
N GLU A 458 -12.32 -15.93 18.97
CA GLU A 458 -11.39 -17.05 18.72
C GLU A 458 -10.49 -17.38 19.91
N GLY A 459 -10.58 -16.66 21.04
CA GLY A 459 -9.76 -16.88 22.24
C GLY A 459 -8.28 -16.56 22.04
N ILE A 460 -7.96 -15.66 21.11
CA ILE A 460 -6.58 -15.28 20.76
C ILE A 460 -6.16 -13.99 21.49
N ALA A 461 -7.12 -13.18 21.90
CA ALA A 461 -6.89 -11.99 22.72
C ALA A 461 -6.34 -12.37 24.09
N GLN A 462 -5.43 -11.54 24.65
CA GLN A 462 -4.79 -11.76 25.94
C GLN A 462 -5.27 -10.77 27.00
N ASN A 463 -6.11 -9.78 26.62
CA ASN A 463 -6.72 -8.81 27.53
C ASN A 463 -8.12 -8.38 27.02
#